data_3fb2823aee5a22719e71d39b61457abc
#
_entry.id   3fb2823aee5a22719e71d39b61457abc
#
_cell.length_a   1.000
_cell.length_b   1.000
_cell.length_c   1.000
_cell.angle_alpha   90.00
_cell.angle_beta   90.00
_cell.angle_gamma   90.00
#
_symmetry.space_group_name_H-M   'P 1'
#
loop_
_entity.id
_entity.type
_entity.pdbx_description
1 polymer ?
#
loop_
_entity_poly.entity_id
_entity_poly.type
_entity_poly.pdbx_seq_one_letter_code
_entity_poly.pdbx_strand_id
1 'polypeptide(L)'
;MKDKTFDVSIIGGGIVGLATAYKLQSKYPNLKIAVFEKEDSLAFHQTGRNSGVIHSGLYYKPGSFRANNCVDGRKQLVKFAIDNNIEHEICGKIVLAKDNDEAKKLKQLKLNGEKNGLIGLKILNKKQLNKIEPFAGGVAALHVPESGIINYKQTTEVFAKKILEINEQSKIFCSCKVLDFDEFSLSTNKGIFISKNKIFCSGLFSDRLAKKDNLKTDMKIIGFRGDYFKLTKE
;
A
#
# COMPACT_ATOMS: atom_id res chain seq x y z
N MET A 1 -23.54 26.10 0.52
CA MET A 1 -23.69 24.75 1.12
C MET A 1 -23.55 23.60 0.13
N LYS A 2 -23.84 23.79 -1.19
CA LYS A 2 -23.70 22.70 -2.21
C LYS A 2 -22.28 22.11 -2.35
N ASP A 3 -21.22 22.87 -2.07
CA ASP A 3 -19.83 22.44 -2.22
C ASP A 3 -19.31 21.50 -1.10
N LYS A 4 -20.13 21.19 -0.10
CA LYS A 4 -19.78 20.31 1.03
C LYS A 4 -20.63 19.04 1.09
N THR A 5 -21.29 18.67 -0.01
CA THR A 5 -22.12 17.45 -0.12
C THR A 5 -21.51 16.48 -1.10
N PHE A 6 -21.26 15.25 -0.66
CA PHE A 6 -20.61 14.18 -1.41
C PHE A 6 -21.39 12.86 -1.26
N ASP A 7 -21.31 12.00 -2.27
CA ASP A 7 -21.92 10.67 -2.24
C ASP A 7 -21.11 9.71 -1.34
N VAL A 8 -19.78 9.85 -1.39
CA VAL A 8 -18.84 9.04 -0.60
C VAL A 8 -17.74 9.93 -0.02
N SER A 9 -17.49 9.76 1.26
CA SER A 9 -16.35 10.36 1.97
C SER A 9 -15.34 9.31 2.37
N ILE A 10 -14.09 9.51 2.01
CA ILE A 10 -12.97 8.63 2.35
C ILE A 10 -12.08 9.35 3.36
N ILE A 11 -11.88 8.73 4.52
CA ILE A 11 -11.13 9.30 5.63
C ILE A 11 -9.73 8.69 5.66
N GLY A 12 -8.75 9.44 5.20
CA GLY A 12 -7.34 9.08 5.08
C GLY A 12 -6.80 9.22 3.66
N GLY A 13 -5.80 10.10 3.47
CA GLY A 13 -5.12 10.40 2.20
C GLY A 13 -3.89 9.53 1.94
N GLY A 14 -3.81 8.35 2.54
CA GLY A 14 -2.80 7.34 2.23
C GLY A 14 -3.16 6.49 1.02
N ILE A 15 -2.25 5.55 0.65
CA ILE A 15 -2.42 4.69 -0.53
C ILE A 15 -3.72 3.90 -0.51
N VAL A 16 -4.17 3.40 0.64
CA VAL A 16 -5.42 2.63 0.76
C VAL A 16 -6.62 3.51 0.44
N GLY A 17 -6.68 4.73 1.02
CA GLY A 17 -7.78 5.67 0.77
C GLY A 17 -7.85 6.10 -0.69
N LEU A 18 -6.71 6.51 -1.25
CA LEU A 18 -6.67 7.00 -2.63
C LEU A 18 -6.91 5.87 -3.65
N ALA A 19 -6.40 4.66 -3.41
CA ALA A 19 -6.69 3.50 -4.27
C ALA A 19 -8.18 3.12 -4.20
N THR A 20 -8.80 3.18 -3.02
CA THR A 20 -10.23 2.94 -2.84
C THR A 20 -11.05 4.01 -3.59
N ALA A 21 -10.70 5.29 -3.41
CA ALA A 21 -11.34 6.39 -4.12
C ALA A 21 -11.22 6.24 -5.64
N TYR A 22 -10.02 5.94 -6.14
CA TYR A 22 -9.77 5.75 -7.57
C TYR A 22 -10.57 4.57 -8.14
N LYS A 23 -10.60 3.44 -7.46
CA LYS A 23 -11.38 2.27 -7.91
C LYS A 23 -12.89 2.54 -7.92
N LEU A 24 -13.40 3.24 -6.90
CA LEU A 24 -14.80 3.68 -6.88
C LEU A 24 -15.11 4.66 -8.00
N GLN A 25 -14.27 5.67 -8.18
CA GLN A 25 -14.46 6.69 -9.21
C GLN A 25 -14.40 6.07 -10.61
N SER A 26 -13.47 5.13 -10.85
CA SER A 26 -13.35 4.43 -12.13
C SER A 26 -14.57 3.56 -12.44
N LYS A 27 -15.15 2.94 -11.40
CA LYS A 27 -16.34 2.09 -11.57
C LYS A 27 -17.64 2.90 -11.65
N TYR A 28 -17.70 4.02 -10.96
CA TYR A 28 -18.86 4.90 -10.84
C TYR A 28 -18.46 6.35 -11.12
N PRO A 29 -18.26 6.73 -12.39
CA PRO A 29 -17.69 8.04 -12.76
C PRO A 29 -18.48 9.25 -12.25
N ASN A 30 -19.79 9.10 -12.06
CA ASN A 30 -20.67 10.19 -11.64
C ASN A 30 -20.70 10.42 -10.12
N LEU A 31 -20.09 9.53 -9.31
CA LEU A 31 -20.04 9.73 -7.86
C LEU A 31 -19.18 10.94 -7.51
N LYS A 32 -19.69 11.78 -6.62
CA LYS A 32 -18.94 12.88 -5.99
C LYS A 32 -18.20 12.32 -4.76
N ILE A 33 -16.91 12.12 -4.89
CA ILE A 33 -16.07 11.56 -3.84
C ILE A 33 -15.29 12.67 -3.14
N ALA A 34 -15.30 12.69 -1.81
CA ALA A 34 -14.39 13.51 -1.01
C ALA A 34 -13.35 12.63 -0.30
N VAL A 35 -12.09 13.02 -0.38
CA VAL A 35 -11.01 12.42 0.44
C VAL A 35 -10.57 13.44 1.48
N PHE A 36 -10.50 13.03 2.74
CA PHE A 36 -10.10 13.87 3.88
C PHE A 36 -8.78 13.40 4.45
N GLU A 37 -7.74 14.24 4.38
CA GLU A 37 -6.44 14.00 4.99
C GLU A 37 -6.17 15.05 6.06
N LYS A 38 -5.78 14.61 7.24
CA LYS A 38 -5.51 15.50 8.39
C LYS A 38 -4.22 16.28 8.26
N GLU A 39 -3.23 15.69 7.55
CA GLU A 39 -1.95 16.33 7.29
C GLU A 39 -2.04 17.31 6.11
N ASP A 40 -1.02 18.11 5.91
CA ASP A 40 -0.94 19.09 4.82
C ASP A 40 -0.72 18.47 3.44
N SER A 41 -0.31 17.22 3.41
CA SER A 41 0.03 16.50 2.19
C SER A 41 -0.47 15.05 2.20
N LEU A 42 -0.71 14.50 1.02
CA LEU A 42 -1.03 13.09 0.82
C LEU A 42 0.17 12.20 1.14
N ALA A 43 -0.09 10.94 1.46
CA ALA A 43 0.94 9.94 1.74
C ALA A 43 1.91 10.31 2.88
N PHE A 44 1.55 11.21 3.76
CA PHE A 44 2.43 11.76 4.80
C PHE A 44 2.95 10.70 5.79
N HIS A 45 2.12 9.72 6.12
CA HIS A 45 2.45 8.67 7.09
C HIS A 45 3.12 7.45 6.44
N GLN A 46 2.65 6.24 6.72
CA GLN A 46 3.24 4.96 6.28
C GLN A 46 3.42 4.85 4.77
N THR A 47 2.52 5.44 4.00
CA THR A 47 2.59 5.41 2.52
C THR A 47 3.84 6.10 1.98
N GLY A 48 4.25 7.21 2.57
CA GLY A 48 5.47 7.93 2.20
C GLY A 48 6.71 7.52 3.01
N ARG A 49 6.58 6.60 3.98
CA ARG A 49 7.62 6.22 4.93
C ARG A 49 7.73 4.71 5.06
N ASN A 50 8.02 4.05 3.96
CA ASN A 50 8.16 2.60 3.86
C ASN A 50 9.36 2.25 2.97
N SER A 51 9.65 0.96 2.81
CA SER A 51 10.77 0.47 2.00
C SER A 51 10.54 0.51 0.49
N GLY A 52 9.38 0.93 0.02
CA GLY A 52 9.03 0.99 -1.40
C GLY A 52 8.87 -0.36 -2.11
N VAL A 53 8.88 -1.48 -1.38
CA VAL A 53 8.92 -2.82 -1.99
C VAL A 53 7.59 -3.19 -2.64
N ILE A 54 7.66 -3.62 -3.89
CA ILE A 54 6.59 -4.35 -4.58
C ILE A 54 6.68 -5.81 -4.16
N HIS A 55 5.80 -6.22 -3.25
CA HIS A 55 5.77 -7.59 -2.73
C HIS A 55 5.25 -8.58 -3.77
N SER A 56 5.93 -9.74 -3.87
CA SER A 56 5.59 -10.79 -4.83
C SER A 56 4.54 -11.80 -4.32
N GLY A 57 4.30 -11.86 -3.01
CA GLY A 57 3.43 -12.88 -2.41
C GLY A 57 4.17 -14.15 -1.92
N LEU A 58 5.50 -14.15 -1.97
CA LEU A 58 6.35 -15.29 -1.65
C LEU A 58 6.06 -15.95 -0.29
N TYR A 59 5.81 -15.15 0.74
CA TYR A 59 5.68 -15.61 2.13
C TYR A 59 4.27 -16.05 2.51
N TYR A 60 3.28 -15.81 1.66
CA TYR A 60 1.91 -16.13 2.00
C TYR A 60 1.59 -17.60 1.75
N LYS A 61 0.73 -18.16 2.59
CA LYS A 61 0.24 -19.54 2.44
C LYS A 61 -0.43 -19.67 1.06
N PRO A 62 -0.01 -20.65 0.25
CA PRO A 62 -0.62 -20.87 -1.07
C PRO A 62 -2.14 -21.05 -0.98
N GLY A 63 -2.86 -20.44 -1.92
CA GLY A 63 -4.33 -20.46 -1.97
C GLY A 63 -5.01 -19.55 -0.96
N SER A 64 -4.27 -18.87 -0.08
CA SER A 64 -4.87 -17.90 0.83
C SER A 64 -5.31 -16.63 0.11
N PHE A 65 -6.30 -15.96 0.66
CA PHE A 65 -6.77 -14.66 0.16
C PHE A 65 -5.63 -13.62 0.04
N ARG A 66 -4.70 -13.65 0.99
CA ARG A 66 -3.51 -12.78 0.97
C ARG A 66 -2.57 -13.08 -0.20
N ALA A 67 -2.35 -14.36 -0.51
CA ALA A 67 -1.49 -14.75 -1.63
C ALA A 67 -2.10 -14.29 -2.96
N ASN A 68 -3.37 -14.60 -3.20
CA ASN A 68 -4.07 -14.25 -4.42
C ASN A 68 -4.11 -12.72 -4.62
N ASN A 69 -4.54 -11.98 -3.59
CA ASN A 69 -4.59 -10.52 -3.65
C ASN A 69 -3.20 -9.88 -3.85
N CYS A 70 -2.14 -10.45 -3.28
CA CYS A 70 -0.80 -9.91 -3.47
C CYS A 70 -0.32 -10.10 -4.91
N VAL A 71 -0.54 -11.26 -5.50
CA VAL A 71 -0.14 -11.55 -6.89
C VAL A 71 -0.91 -10.69 -7.88
N ASP A 72 -2.23 -10.62 -7.73
CA ASP A 72 -3.09 -9.81 -8.61
C ASP A 72 -2.85 -8.31 -8.41
N GLY A 73 -2.72 -7.87 -7.16
CA GLY A 73 -2.43 -6.50 -6.80
C GLY A 73 -1.08 -6.02 -7.35
N ARG A 74 -0.05 -6.86 -7.30
CA ARG A 74 1.25 -6.57 -7.90
C ARG A 74 1.12 -6.31 -9.41
N LYS A 75 0.46 -7.22 -10.14
CA LYS A 75 0.26 -7.06 -11.59
C LYS A 75 -0.46 -5.76 -11.93
N GLN A 76 -1.54 -5.44 -11.19
CA GLN A 76 -2.29 -4.21 -11.37
C GLN A 76 -1.46 -2.97 -11.02
N LEU A 77 -0.67 -3.02 -9.93
CA LEU A 77 0.18 -1.91 -9.50
C LEU A 77 1.28 -1.62 -10.51
N VAL A 78 1.98 -2.65 -11.01
CA VAL A 78 3.04 -2.49 -12.02
C VAL A 78 2.45 -1.95 -13.33
N LYS A 79 1.32 -2.51 -13.79
CA LYS A 79 0.63 -1.97 -14.96
C LYS A 79 0.25 -0.51 -14.77
N PHE A 80 -0.34 -0.15 -13.64
CA PHE A 80 -0.69 1.23 -13.33
C PHE A 80 0.54 2.15 -13.31
N ALA A 81 1.66 1.68 -12.78
CA ALA A 81 2.90 2.43 -12.74
C ALA A 81 3.45 2.71 -14.15
N ILE A 82 3.43 1.71 -15.02
CA ILE A 82 3.84 1.84 -16.43
C ILE A 82 2.91 2.84 -17.16
N ASP A 83 1.60 2.63 -17.06
CA ASP A 83 0.58 3.44 -17.76
C ASP A 83 0.62 4.92 -17.34
N ASN A 84 1.19 5.24 -16.17
CA ASN A 84 1.19 6.59 -15.59
C ASN A 84 2.61 7.14 -15.33
N ASN A 85 3.64 6.55 -15.85
CA ASN A 85 5.06 6.97 -15.68
C ASN A 85 5.46 7.15 -14.20
N ILE A 86 5.02 6.25 -13.34
CA ILE A 86 5.42 6.24 -11.93
C ILE A 86 6.79 5.57 -11.81
N GLU A 87 7.67 6.16 -11.02
CA GLU A 87 9.00 5.63 -10.73
C GLU A 87 8.90 4.24 -10.10
N HIS A 88 9.38 3.23 -10.81
CA HIS A 88 9.42 1.86 -10.33
C HIS A 88 10.50 1.06 -11.06
N GLU A 89 10.95 -0.03 -10.43
CA GLU A 89 11.92 -0.94 -11.00
C GLU A 89 11.62 -2.36 -10.55
N ILE A 90 11.56 -3.31 -11.46
CA ILE A 90 11.46 -4.74 -11.15
C ILE A 90 12.88 -5.32 -11.07
N CYS A 91 13.59 -4.91 -10.04
CA CYS A 91 14.98 -5.30 -9.78
C CYS A 91 15.13 -6.70 -9.17
N GLY A 92 14.03 -7.35 -8.82
CA GLY A 92 14.04 -8.58 -8.05
C GLY A 92 14.35 -8.35 -6.58
N LYS A 93 14.48 -9.45 -5.84
CA LYS A 93 15.00 -9.46 -4.47
C LYS A 93 15.68 -10.78 -4.15
N ILE A 94 16.52 -10.75 -3.14
CA ILE A 94 17.19 -11.92 -2.56
C ILE A 94 16.67 -12.18 -1.16
N VAL A 95 16.31 -13.43 -0.88
CA VAL A 95 16.05 -13.91 0.47
C VAL A 95 17.28 -14.71 0.90
N LEU A 96 18.07 -14.11 1.77
CA LEU A 96 19.36 -14.63 2.19
C LEU A 96 19.20 -15.73 3.25
N ALA A 97 19.99 -16.79 3.13
CA ALA A 97 20.23 -17.75 4.17
C ALA A 97 21.64 -17.55 4.75
N LYS A 98 21.74 -17.23 6.01
CA LYS A 98 23.02 -16.96 6.67
C LYS A 98 23.77 -18.26 7.04
N ASP A 99 23.04 -19.37 7.20
CA ASP A 99 23.56 -20.69 7.57
C ASP A 99 22.82 -21.82 6.83
N ASN A 100 23.29 -23.06 7.05
CA ASN A 100 22.74 -24.25 6.39
C ASN A 100 21.30 -24.59 6.83
N ASP A 101 20.87 -24.21 8.02
CA ASP A 101 19.53 -24.49 8.49
C ASP A 101 18.53 -23.55 7.85
N GLU A 102 18.89 -22.29 7.66
CA GLU A 102 18.11 -21.35 6.86
C GLU A 102 18.07 -21.75 5.39
N ALA A 103 19.21 -22.26 4.84
CA ALA A 103 19.26 -22.72 3.46
C ALA A 103 18.27 -23.88 3.18
N LYS A 104 18.08 -24.79 4.12
CA LYS A 104 17.06 -25.86 4.00
C LYS A 104 15.64 -25.28 3.84
N LYS A 105 15.33 -24.19 4.53
CA LYS A 105 14.01 -23.52 4.50
C LYS A 105 13.74 -22.82 3.16
N LEU A 106 14.78 -22.42 2.42
CA LEU A 106 14.63 -21.79 1.12
C LEU A 106 13.92 -22.70 0.09
N LYS A 107 14.10 -24.02 0.19
CA LYS A 107 13.42 -24.97 -0.70
C LYS A 107 11.90 -24.93 -0.53
N GLN A 108 11.45 -24.94 0.74
CA GLN A 108 10.01 -24.85 1.04
C GLN A 108 9.44 -23.50 0.63
N LEU A 109 10.20 -22.42 0.87
CA LEU A 109 9.80 -21.06 0.50
C LEU A 109 9.66 -20.93 -1.03
N LYS A 110 10.59 -21.52 -1.80
CA LYS A 110 10.52 -21.60 -3.27
C LYS A 110 9.27 -22.31 -3.72
N LEU A 111 8.99 -23.52 -3.18
CA LEU A 111 7.78 -24.28 -3.50
C LEU A 111 6.49 -23.49 -3.21
N ASN A 112 6.44 -22.76 -2.08
CA ASN A 112 5.29 -21.91 -1.75
C ASN A 112 5.13 -20.76 -2.77
N GLY A 113 6.25 -20.15 -3.17
CA GLY A 113 6.24 -19.09 -4.18
C GLY A 113 5.74 -19.60 -5.54
N GLU A 114 6.21 -20.77 -5.99
CA GLU A 114 5.77 -21.41 -7.23
C GLU A 114 4.27 -21.75 -7.19
N LYS A 115 3.78 -22.27 -6.05
CA LYS A 115 2.34 -22.50 -5.85
C LYS A 115 1.51 -21.22 -5.85
N ASN A 116 2.11 -20.09 -5.48
CA ASN A 116 1.50 -18.75 -5.57
C ASN A 116 1.63 -18.14 -6.98
N GLY A 117 2.15 -18.89 -7.95
CA GLY A 117 2.28 -18.46 -9.35
C GLY A 117 3.48 -17.58 -9.64
N LEU A 118 4.49 -17.53 -8.76
CA LEU A 118 5.75 -16.82 -9.03
C LEU A 118 6.62 -17.61 -10.01
N ILE A 119 7.17 -16.90 -10.97
CA ILE A 119 8.00 -17.48 -12.05
C ILE A 119 9.47 -17.12 -11.86
N GLY A 120 10.36 -18.01 -12.27
CA GLY A 120 11.80 -17.75 -12.30
C GLY A 120 12.52 -17.79 -10.95
N LEU A 121 11.87 -18.34 -9.90
CA LEU A 121 12.50 -18.52 -8.59
C LEU A 121 13.71 -19.43 -8.66
N LYS A 122 14.86 -18.99 -8.17
CA LYS A 122 16.13 -19.74 -8.21
C LYS A 122 16.82 -19.76 -6.85
N ILE A 123 17.19 -20.95 -6.39
CA ILE A 123 18.10 -21.06 -5.24
C ILE A 123 19.52 -20.85 -5.77
N LEU A 124 20.22 -19.90 -5.19
CA LEU A 124 21.56 -19.50 -5.51
C LEU A 124 22.53 -20.08 -4.48
N ASN A 125 23.65 -20.65 -4.92
CA ASN A 125 24.78 -20.92 -4.06
C ASN A 125 25.58 -19.65 -3.78
N LYS A 126 26.55 -19.70 -2.86
CA LYS A 126 27.37 -18.55 -2.48
C LYS A 126 28.04 -17.85 -3.66
N LYS A 127 28.58 -18.61 -4.62
CA LYS A 127 29.25 -18.05 -5.81
C LYS A 127 28.25 -17.28 -6.71
N GLN A 128 27.05 -17.81 -6.86
CA GLN A 128 25.98 -17.14 -7.64
C GLN A 128 25.42 -15.93 -6.90
N LEU A 129 25.26 -16.04 -5.59
CA LEU A 129 24.84 -14.92 -4.74
C LEU A 129 25.79 -13.74 -4.85
N ASN A 130 27.10 -13.97 -4.72
CA ASN A 130 28.11 -12.91 -4.78
C ASN A 130 28.23 -12.24 -6.14
N LYS A 131 27.72 -12.86 -7.21
CA LYS A 131 27.64 -12.21 -8.55
C LYS A 131 26.50 -11.16 -8.61
N ILE A 132 25.44 -11.34 -7.82
CA ILE A 132 24.28 -10.45 -7.81
C ILE A 132 24.45 -9.42 -6.70
N GLU A 133 24.85 -9.87 -5.51
CA GLU A 133 25.07 -9.05 -4.32
C GLU A 133 26.44 -9.34 -3.72
N PRO A 134 27.50 -8.65 -4.16
CA PRO A 134 28.87 -8.96 -3.75
C PRO A 134 29.11 -8.87 -2.24
N PHE A 135 28.38 -8.00 -1.57
CA PHE A 135 28.51 -7.75 -0.13
C PHE A 135 27.56 -8.57 0.75
N ALA A 136 26.74 -9.45 0.14
CA ALA A 136 25.82 -10.28 0.92
C ALA A 136 26.55 -11.42 1.61
N GLY A 137 26.52 -11.41 2.95
CA GLY A 137 27.13 -12.43 3.81
C GLY A 137 26.20 -13.62 4.05
N GLY A 138 26.11 -14.57 3.12
CA GLY A 138 25.27 -15.78 3.29
C GLY A 138 25.86 -17.00 2.62
N VAL A 139 25.32 -18.20 2.95
CA VAL A 139 25.72 -19.48 2.36
C VAL A 139 24.91 -19.82 1.10
N ALA A 140 23.66 -19.33 1.04
CA ALA A 140 22.73 -19.51 -0.08
C ALA A 140 21.72 -18.39 -0.09
N ALA A 141 20.95 -18.28 -1.18
CA ALA A 141 19.83 -17.34 -1.28
C ALA A 141 18.72 -17.87 -2.20
N LEU A 142 17.50 -17.34 -2.02
CA LEU A 142 16.43 -17.50 -3.00
C LEU A 142 16.27 -16.17 -3.75
N HIS A 143 16.51 -16.20 -5.04
CA HIS A 143 16.27 -15.09 -5.95
C HIS A 143 14.80 -15.07 -6.37
N VAL A 144 14.17 -13.90 -6.27
CA VAL A 144 12.74 -13.65 -6.57
C VAL A 144 12.67 -12.53 -7.61
N PRO A 145 12.68 -12.84 -8.91
CA PRO A 145 12.78 -11.83 -9.96
C PRO A 145 11.58 -10.91 -10.07
N GLU A 146 10.42 -11.37 -9.66
CA GLU A 146 9.16 -10.61 -9.77
C GLU A 146 8.90 -9.61 -8.63
N SER A 147 9.86 -9.39 -7.74
CA SER A 147 9.82 -8.30 -6.75
C SER A 147 10.45 -7.04 -7.33
N GLY A 148 10.15 -5.90 -6.74
CA GLY A 148 10.72 -4.63 -7.20
C GLY A 148 10.54 -3.53 -6.16
N ILE A 149 10.78 -2.32 -6.59
CA ILE A 149 10.57 -1.09 -5.81
C ILE A 149 9.70 -0.12 -6.61
N ILE A 150 8.96 0.73 -5.89
CA ILE A 150 8.07 1.74 -6.45
C ILE A 150 7.98 2.95 -5.53
N ASN A 151 7.79 4.11 -6.10
CA ASN A 151 7.48 5.33 -5.37
C ASN A 151 6.00 5.36 -4.98
N TYR A 152 5.67 4.83 -3.78
CA TYR A 152 4.29 4.80 -3.28
C TYR A 152 3.70 6.19 -3.04
N LYS A 153 4.53 7.20 -2.73
CA LYS A 153 4.07 8.59 -2.60
C LYS A 153 3.56 9.09 -3.96
N GLN A 154 4.38 8.97 -4.99
CA GLN A 154 4.00 9.33 -6.36
C GLN A 154 2.77 8.54 -6.84
N THR A 155 2.70 7.23 -6.54
CA THR A 155 1.53 6.41 -6.85
C THR A 155 0.24 6.98 -6.25
N THR A 156 0.31 7.42 -4.99
CA THR A 156 -0.83 8.01 -4.28
C THR A 156 -1.25 9.35 -4.88
N GLU A 157 -0.28 10.19 -5.23
CA GLU A 157 -0.52 11.47 -5.89
C GLU A 157 -1.15 11.29 -7.28
N VAL A 158 -0.72 10.27 -8.03
CA VAL A 158 -1.31 9.92 -9.33
C VAL A 158 -2.76 9.42 -9.18
N PHE A 159 -3.06 8.59 -8.16
CA PHE A 159 -4.44 8.22 -7.89
C PHE A 159 -5.30 9.46 -7.62
N ALA A 160 -4.79 10.40 -6.82
CA ALA A 160 -5.49 11.66 -6.53
C ALA A 160 -5.80 12.46 -7.81
N LYS A 161 -4.81 12.61 -8.68
CA LYS A 161 -4.97 13.27 -9.97
C LYS A 161 -6.04 12.58 -10.82
N LYS A 162 -5.97 11.25 -10.95
CA LYS A 162 -6.93 10.47 -11.74
C LYS A 162 -8.36 10.56 -11.24
N ILE A 163 -8.59 10.62 -9.93
CA ILE A 163 -9.91 10.82 -9.34
C ILE A 163 -10.53 12.14 -9.84
N LEU A 164 -9.74 13.22 -9.80
CA LEU A 164 -10.18 14.55 -10.20
C LEU A 164 -10.35 14.68 -11.73
N GLU A 165 -9.54 13.96 -12.50
CA GLU A 165 -9.69 13.87 -13.98
C GLU A 165 -10.99 13.16 -14.40
N ILE A 166 -11.41 12.10 -13.65
CA ILE A 166 -12.64 11.38 -13.95
C ILE A 166 -13.88 12.21 -13.56
N ASN A 167 -13.83 12.88 -12.41
CA ASN A 167 -14.94 13.72 -11.96
C ASN A 167 -14.43 14.98 -11.24
N GLU A 168 -14.53 16.12 -11.87
CA GLU A 168 -14.11 17.44 -11.33
C GLU A 168 -14.88 17.88 -10.08
N GLN A 169 -16.06 17.28 -9.81
CA GLN A 169 -16.86 17.54 -8.63
C GLN A 169 -16.32 16.78 -7.40
N SER A 170 -15.48 15.77 -7.59
CA SER A 170 -14.76 15.12 -6.50
C SER A 170 -13.68 16.05 -5.94
N LYS A 171 -13.37 15.92 -4.65
CA LYS A 171 -12.45 16.84 -3.97
C LYS A 171 -11.50 16.07 -3.05
N ILE A 172 -10.32 16.61 -2.89
CA ILE A 172 -9.31 16.13 -1.94
C ILE A 172 -8.97 17.27 -0.99
N PHE A 173 -9.19 17.03 0.30
CA PHE A 173 -9.00 18.02 1.35
C PHE A 173 -7.81 17.60 2.23
N CYS A 174 -6.66 18.24 2.03
CA CYS A 174 -5.53 18.17 2.98
C CYS A 174 -5.71 19.20 4.10
N SER A 175 -4.97 19.05 5.20
CA SER A 175 -5.15 19.82 6.44
C SER A 175 -6.61 19.81 6.91
N CYS A 176 -7.34 18.73 6.64
CA CYS A 176 -8.75 18.56 6.98
C CYS A 176 -8.96 17.32 7.86
N LYS A 177 -8.86 17.55 9.15
CA LYS A 177 -9.01 16.51 10.17
C LYS A 177 -10.48 16.26 10.46
N VAL A 178 -10.94 15.02 10.27
CA VAL A 178 -12.25 14.57 10.74
C VAL A 178 -12.19 14.46 12.27
N LEU A 179 -13.05 15.17 12.93
CA LEU A 179 -13.15 15.25 14.40
C LEU A 179 -14.25 14.34 14.92
N ASP A 180 -15.38 14.34 14.20
CA ASP A 180 -16.57 13.57 14.53
C ASP A 180 -17.37 13.18 13.29
N PHE A 181 -18.30 12.26 13.44
CA PHE A 181 -19.21 11.83 12.36
C PHE A 181 -20.48 11.22 12.93
N ASP A 182 -21.55 11.36 12.18
CA ASP A 182 -22.82 10.67 12.36
C ASP A 182 -23.23 9.92 11.06
N GLU A 183 -24.48 9.51 10.97
CA GLU A 183 -24.99 8.78 9.81
C GLU A 183 -24.85 9.56 8.49
N PHE A 184 -25.03 10.89 8.52
CA PHE A 184 -25.12 11.73 7.32
C PHE A 184 -24.02 12.78 7.21
N SER A 185 -23.22 13.00 8.26
CA SER A 185 -22.26 14.09 8.28
C SER A 185 -20.88 13.71 8.79
N LEU A 186 -19.91 14.57 8.46
CA LEU A 186 -18.56 14.59 9.01
C LEU A 186 -18.29 15.98 9.58
N SER A 187 -17.99 16.06 10.87
CA SER A 187 -17.49 17.27 11.51
C SER A 187 -15.97 17.32 11.38
N THR A 188 -15.44 18.41 10.85
CA THR A 188 -14.00 18.59 10.61
C THR A 188 -13.53 19.93 11.15
N ASN A 189 -12.21 20.14 11.22
CA ASN A 189 -11.63 21.45 11.53
C ASN A 189 -11.91 22.53 10.45
N LYS A 190 -12.49 22.13 9.29
CA LYS A 190 -12.92 23.06 8.21
C LYS A 190 -14.44 23.18 8.08
N GLY A 191 -15.18 22.72 9.10
CA GLY A 191 -16.64 22.74 9.15
C GLY A 191 -17.25 21.37 8.86
N ILE A 192 -18.56 21.38 8.60
CA ILE A 192 -19.36 20.17 8.43
C ILE A 192 -19.48 19.85 6.95
N PHE A 193 -19.29 18.57 6.62
CA PHE A 193 -19.50 17.98 5.29
C PHE A 193 -20.62 16.94 5.36
N ILE A 194 -21.44 16.89 4.34
CA ILE A 194 -22.57 15.94 4.25
C ILE A 194 -22.13 14.76 3.36
N SER A 195 -22.30 13.55 3.85
CA SER A 195 -21.99 12.34 3.11
C SER A 195 -22.76 11.15 3.64
N LYS A 196 -23.46 10.47 2.74
CA LYS A 196 -24.21 9.24 3.06
C LYS A 196 -23.31 8.07 3.40
N ASN A 197 -22.23 7.92 2.62
CA ASN A 197 -21.33 6.78 2.74
C ASN A 197 -19.95 7.23 3.21
N LYS A 198 -19.42 6.57 4.21
CA LYS A 198 -18.09 6.87 4.77
C LYS A 198 -17.22 5.63 4.74
N ILE A 199 -15.99 5.78 4.28
CA ILE A 199 -15.00 4.70 4.22
C ILE A 199 -13.77 5.17 5.01
N PHE A 200 -13.48 4.45 6.09
CA PHE A 200 -12.37 4.79 6.97
C PHE A 200 -11.10 4.05 6.54
N CYS A 201 -10.11 4.81 6.03
CA CYS A 201 -8.80 4.34 5.61
C CYS A 201 -7.69 5.00 6.44
N SER A 202 -7.89 5.06 7.77
CA SER A 202 -7.20 5.96 8.69
C SER A 202 -5.88 5.41 9.26
N GLY A 203 -5.34 4.32 8.70
CA GLY A 203 -4.07 3.74 9.12
C GLY A 203 -4.04 3.43 10.63
N LEU A 204 -3.10 4.00 11.37
CA LEU A 204 -2.95 3.79 12.82
C LEU A 204 -4.14 4.29 13.67
N PHE A 205 -5.07 5.01 13.08
CA PHE A 205 -6.26 5.52 13.78
C PHE A 205 -7.52 4.70 13.51
N SER A 206 -7.43 3.63 12.70
CA SER A 206 -8.61 2.87 12.26
C SER A 206 -9.34 2.18 13.41
N ASP A 207 -8.64 1.65 14.40
CA ASP A 207 -9.24 1.03 15.59
C ASP A 207 -10.03 2.04 16.45
N ARG A 208 -9.53 3.28 16.53
CA ARG A 208 -10.18 4.35 17.30
C ARG A 208 -11.47 4.81 16.62
N LEU A 209 -11.43 4.97 15.30
CA LEU A 209 -12.61 5.34 14.52
C LEU A 209 -13.65 4.22 14.49
N ALA A 210 -13.22 2.96 14.38
CA ALA A 210 -14.11 1.81 14.45
C ALA A 210 -14.85 1.74 15.81
N LYS A 211 -14.16 2.00 16.93
CA LYS A 211 -14.79 2.11 18.25
C LYS A 211 -15.77 3.27 18.35
N LYS A 212 -15.42 4.41 17.74
CA LYS A 212 -16.31 5.58 17.69
C LYS A 212 -17.58 5.30 16.89
N ASP A 213 -17.49 4.45 15.87
CA ASP A 213 -18.63 3.94 15.08
C ASP A 213 -19.35 2.77 15.77
N ASN A 214 -19.17 2.60 17.08
CA ASN A 214 -19.77 1.57 17.91
C ASN A 214 -19.44 0.12 17.48
N LEU A 215 -18.41 -0.10 16.67
CA LEU A 215 -17.95 -1.45 16.34
C LEU A 215 -17.36 -2.11 17.59
N LYS A 216 -18.01 -3.17 18.06
CA LYS A 216 -17.49 -3.99 19.15
C LYS A 216 -16.28 -4.79 18.65
N THR A 217 -15.10 -4.41 19.06
CA THR A 217 -13.85 -5.10 18.69
C THR A 217 -12.83 -4.98 19.81
N ASP A 218 -12.14 -6.08 20.09
CA ASP A 218 -11.00 -6.14 21.01
C ASP A 218 -9.67 -5.83 20.30
N MET A 219 -9.69 -5.66 18.97
CA MET A 219 -8.51 -5.34 18.20
C MET A 219 -7.98 -3.96 18.52
N LYS A 220 -6.67 -3.86 18.68
CA LYS A 220 -5.92 -2.61 18.82
C LYS A 220 -4.83 -2.57 17.76
N ILE A 221 -4.62 -1.41 17.15
CA ILE A 221 -3.49 -1.18 16.27
C ILE A 221 -2.33 -0.65 17.12
N ILE A 222 -1.24 -1.41 17.14
CA ILE A 222 0.00 -1.04 17.84
C ILE A 222 1.01 -0.62 16.77
N GLY A 223 1.46 0.62 16.86
CA GLY A 223 2.49 1.16 15.97
C GLY A 223 3.88 0.65 16.36
N PHE A 224 4.61 0.11 15.39
CA PHE A 224 6.04 -0.16 15.52
C PHE A 224 6.82 0.83 14.68
N ARG A 225 7.88 1.40 15.26
CA ARG A 225 8.80 2.28 14.53
C ARG A 225 9.84 1.42 13.81
N GLY A 226 10.01 1.66 12.51
CA GLY A 226 11.13 1.17 11.73
C GLY A 226 12.14 2.27 11.52
N ASP A 227 13.41 2.01 11.81
CA ASP A 227 14.50 2.93 11.53
C ASP A 227 15.24 2.48 10.26
N TYR A 228 15.53 3.43 9.37
CA TYR A 228 16.24 3.17 8.12
C TYR A 228 17.59 3.87 8.15
N PHE A 229 18.62 3.15 7.71
CA PHE A 229 19.94 3.73 7.46
C PHE A 229 20.09 4.04 5.98
N LYS A 230 20.64 5.20 5.69
CA LYS A 230 21.02 5.60 4.34
C LYS A 230 22.53 5.53 4.23
N LEU A 231 23.02 4.83 3.21
CA LEU A 231 24.45 4.82 2.91
C LEU A 231 24.89 6.24 2.52
N THR A 232 26.03 6.66 3.03
CA THR A 232 26.70 7.86 2.57
C THR A 232 27.19 7.65 1.14
N LYS A 233 27.12 8.69 0.32
CA LYS A 233 27.87 8.70 -0.93
C LYS A 233 29.33 8.84 -0.55
N GLU A 234 30.16 7.85 -0.89
CA GLU A 234 31.59 8.03 -0.93
C GLU A 234 31.98 8.93 -2.07
#